data_462748cb2943c06196693253679ed3e8
#
_entry.id   462748cb2943c06196693253679ed3e8
#
_cell.length_a   1.000
_cell.length_b   1.000
_cell.length_c   1.000
_cell.angle_alpha   90.00
_cell.angle_beta   90.00
_cell.angle_gamma   90.00
#
_symmetry.space_group_name_H-M   'P 1'
#
loop_
_entity.id
_entity.type
_entity.pdbx_description
1 polymer ?
#
loop_
_entity_poly.entity_id
_entity_poly.type
_entity_poly.pdbx_seq_one_letter_code
_entity_poly.pdbx_strand_id
1 'polypeptide(L)'
;MVSEGRIVESATGPVVTAMVHLKADTGKIETISASLSELNFVEDIYLVTGNWDMILKVRFPDVNQMRNFLVKELRKIDGIKDSYTSMVISIFKDRGVKFQ
;
A
#
# COMPACT_ATOMS: atom_id res chain seq x y z
N MET A 1 1.57 -24.72 -7.08
CA MET A 1 1.81 -24.05 -7.23
C MET A 1 1.54 -23.09 -7.27
N VAL A 2 2.16 -22.61 -7.28
CA VAL A 2 1.84 -21.50 -7.48
C VAL A 2 1.19 -21.39 -8.65
N SER A 3 0.18 -20.95 -8.65
CA SER A 3 -0.47 -20.67 -9.77
C SER A 3 0.18 -19.57 -10.38
N GLU A 4 -0.06 -19.32 -11.48
CA GLU A 4 0.16 -18.22 -12.06
C GLU A 4 -0.45 -17.22 -11.34
N GLY A 5 0.01 -16.16 -11.25
CA GLY A 5 -0.48 -15.17 -10.43
C GLY A 5 -0.60 -15.67 -9.03
N ARG A 6 0.41 -15.98 -8.41
CA ARG A 6 0.33 -16.60 -7.15
C ARG A 6 -0.27 -15.68 -6.09
N ILE A 7 -0.92 -16.28 -5.14
CA ILE A 7 -1.42 -15.56 -3.97
C ILE A 7 -0.23 -15.10 -3.16
N VAL A 8 -0.27 -13.89 -2.68
CA VAL A 8 0.83 -13.32 -1.92
C VAL A 8 0.87 -13.94 -0.54
N GLU A 9 2.03 -14.47 -0.18
CA GLU A 9 2.23 -15.08 1.12
C GLU A 9 3.57 -14.66 1.68
N SER A 10 3.66 -14.64 2.99
CA SER A 10 4.92 -14.48 3.67
C SER A 10 5.35 -15.81 4.23
N ALA A 11 6.54 -15.86 4.83
CA ALA A 11 7.02 -17.08 5.46
C ALA A 11 6.12 -17.52 6.60
N THR A 12 5.36 -16.60 7.19
CA THR A 12 4.50 -16.89 8.32
C THR A 12 3.05 -17.05 7.92
N GLY A 13 2.73 -17.08 6.62
CA GLY A 13 1.38 -17.28 6.15
C GLY A 13 0.96 -16.23 5.14
N PRO A 14 -0.31 -16.25 4.76
CA PRO A 14 -0.81 -15.32 3.74
C PRO A 14 -0.79 -13.90 4.24
N VAL A 15 -0.61 -12.98 3.32
CA VAL A 15 -0.67 -11.56 3.61
C VAL A 15 -1.62 -10.90 2.64
N VAL A 16 -2.11 -9.75 3.04
CA VAL A 16 -2.97 -8.93 2.20
C VAL A 16 -2.14 -7.77 1.69
N THR A 17 -2.11 -7.58 0.38
CA THR A 17 -1.38 -6.49 -0.26
C THR A 17 -2.37 -5.54 -0.90
N ALA A 18 -2.13 -4.26 -0.77
CA ALA A 18 -2.97 -3.25 -1.39
C ALA A 18 -2.14 -2.10 -1.92
N MET A 19 -2.67 -1.45 -2.96
CA MET A 19 -2.12 -0.21 -3.49
C MET A 19 -3.03 0.91 -3.01
N VAL A 20 -2.48 1.85 -2.27
CA VAL A 20 -3.26 2.95 -1.70
C VAL A 20 -2.87 4.22 -2.41
N HIS A 21 -3.84 4.84 -3.07
CA HIS A 21 -3.64 6.10 -3.78
C HIS A 21 -4.07 7.24 -2.86
N LEU A 22 -3.26 8.27 -2.76
CA LEU A 22 -3.52 9.37 -1.86
C LEU A 22 -3.57 10.69 -2.59
N LYS A 23 -4.54 11.51 -2.21
CA LYS A 23 -4.54 12.92 -2.50
C LYS A 23 -3.96 13.61 -1.29
N ALA A 24 -3.02 14.50 -1.49
CA ALA A 24 -2.33 15.12 -0.37
C ALA A 24 -2.05 16.58 -0.66
N ASP A 25 -1.91 17.34 0.41
CA ASP A 25 -1.47 18.73 0.33
C ASP A 25 -0.02 18.69 -0.14
N THR A 26 0.26 19.31 -1.27
CA THR A 26 1.60 19.26 -1.88
C THR A 26 2.67 19.85 -0.98
N GLY A 27 2.30 20.80 -0.12
CA GLY A 27 3.25 21.37 0.84
C GLY A 27 3.62 20.43 1.97
N LYS A 28 2.93 19.30 2.10
CA LYS A 28 3.15 18.36 3.19
C LYS A 28 3.63 16.99 2.74
N ILE A 29 3.96 16.84 1.45
CA ILE A 29 4.35 15.55 0.89
C ILE A 29 5.53 14.94 1.65
N GLU A 30 6.55 15.73 1.94
CA GLU A 30 7.75 15.20 2.62
C GLU A 30 7.44 14.78 4.05
N THR A 31 6.63 15.54 4.75
CA THR A 31 6.23 15.21 6.11
C THR A 31 5.37 13.94 6.12
N ILE A 32 4.43 13.84 5.18
CA ILE A 32 3.59 12.65 5.04
C ILE A 32 4.45 11.43 4.75
N SER A 33 5.40 11.57 3.81
CA SER A 33 6.28 10.46 3.45
C SER A 33 7.13 10.01 4.63
N ALA A 34 7.62 10.95 5.42
CA ALA A 34 8.41 10.61 6.59
C ALA A 34 7.58 9.80 7.60
N SER A 35 6.34 10.24 7.85
CA SER A 35 5.45 9.53 8.77
C SER A 35 5.14 8.13 8.27
N LEU A 36 4.82 7.99 6.98
CA LEU A 36 4.47 6.68 6.42
C LEU A 36 5.67 5.75 6.35
N SER A 37 6.87 6.30 6.14
CA SER A 37 8.08 5.49 6.04
C SER A 37 8.42 4.78 7.35
N GLU A 38 7.91 5.28 8.47
CA GLU A 38 8.16 4.65 9.76
C GLU A 38 7.31 3.40 9.97
N LEU A 39 6.31 3.17 9.14
CA LEU A 39 5.37 2.07 9.34
C LEU A 39 5.87 0.82 8.62
N ASN A 40 6.01 -0.28 9.36
CA ASN A 40 6.58 -1.51 8.82
C ASN A 40 5.77 -2.12 7.68
N PHE A 41 4.45 -1.91 7.70
CA PHE A 41 3.60 -2.49 6.67
C PHE A 41 3.55 -1.67 5.39
N VAL A 42 4.18 -0.50 5.36
CA VAL A 42 4.31 0.29 4.13
C VAL A 42 5.60 -0.14 3.45
N GLU A 43 5.47 -0.82 2.31
CA GLU A 43 6.63 -1.31 1.59
C GLU A 43 7.22 -0.27 0.65
N ASP A 44 6.38 0.45 -0.05
CA ASP A 44 6.81 1.40 -1.06
C ASP A 44 5.99 2.67 -0.97
N ILE A 45 6.62 3.78 -1.28
CA ILE A 45 5.96 5.09 -1.34
C ILE A 45 6.45 5.78 -2.61
N TYR A 46 5.52 6.21 -3.45
CA TYR A 46 5.84 6.91 -4.70
C TYR A 46 5.11 8.23 -4.76
N LEU A 47 5.79 9.25 -5.24
CA LEU A 47 5.14 10.49 -5.64
C LEU A 47 4.84 10.36 -7.12
N VAL A 48 3.62 10.62 -7.52
CA VAL A 48 3.19 10.39 -8.91
C VAL A 48 2.49 11.61 -9.46
N THR A 49 2.32 11.62 -10.78
CA THR A 49 1.54 12.66 -11.45
C THR A 49 0.17 12.10 -11.79
N GLY A 50 -0.78 12.98 -12.08
CA GLY A 50 -2.13 12.57 -12.47
C GLY A 50 -3.14 12.90 -11.41
N ASN A 51 -4.18 12.10 -11.33
CA ASN A 51 -5.29 12.37 -10.41
C ASN A 51 -4.93 12.18 -8.95
N TRP A 52 -3.90 11.43 -8.66
CA TRP A 52 -3.45 11.15 -7.30
C TRP A 52 -2.03 11.66 -7.12
N ASP A 53 -1.66 11.96 -5.91
CA ASP A 53 -0.35 12.55 -5.62
C ASP A 53 0.66 11.50 -5.18
N MET A 54 0.21 10.50 -4.44
CA MET A 54 1.12 9.47 -3.93
C MET A 54 0.48 8.11 -4.11
N ILE A 55 1.32 7.08 -4.26
CA ILE A 55 0.87 5.71 -4.25
C ILE A 55 1.72 4.94 -3.26
N LEU A 56 1.07 4.19 -2.38
CA LEU A 56 1.73 3.34 -1.41
C LEU A 56 1.46 1.89 -1.75
N LYS A 57 2.44 1.03 -1.49
CA LYS A 57 2.19 -0.40 -1.46
C LYS A 57 2.25 -0.82 0.00
N VAL A 58 1.19 -1.43 0.49
CA VAL A 58 1.10 -1.86 1.89
C VAL A 58 0.82 -3.35 1.96
N ARG A 59 1.32 -3.99 3.02
CA ARG A 59 1.11 -5.42 3.26
C ARG A 59 0.76 -5.62 4.72
N PHE A 60 -0.30 -6.39 4.95
CA PHE A 60 -0.80 -6.67 6.29
C PHE A 60 -1.02 -8.16 6.46
N PRO A 61 -0.95 -8.67 7.70
CA PRO A 61 -1.24 -10.09 7.95
C PRO A 61 -2.69 -10.47 7.63
N ASP A 62 -3.62 -9.52 7.78
CA ASP A 62 -5.01 -9.80 7.52
C ASP A 62 -5.77 -8.54 7.14
N VAL A 63 -6.99 -8.74 6.66
CA VAL A 63 -7.84 -7.64 6.19
C VAL A 63 -8.22 -6.70 7.32
N ASN A 64 -8.41 -7.22 8.52
CA ASN A 64 -8.84 -6.37 9.64
C ASN A 64 -7.77 -5.35 10.01
N GLN A 65 -6.51 -5.76 10.00
CA GLN A 65 -5.42 -4.83 10.28
C GLN A 65 -5.28 -3.79 9.18
N MET A 66 -5.45 -4.20 7.92
CA MET A 66 -5.41 -3.26 6.82
C MET A 66 -6.55 -2.26 6.92
N ARG A 67 -7.74 -2.74 7.24
CA ARG A 67 -8.90 -1.89 7.39
C ARG A 67 -8.69 -0.87 8.52
N ASN A 68 -8.12 -1.31 9.63
CA ASN A 68 -7.82 -0.42 10.74
C ASN A 68 -6.87 0.70 10.30
N PHE A 69 -5.84 0.35 9.53
CA PHE A 69 -4.92 1.35 9.01
C PHE A 69 -5.66 2.37 8.12
N LEU A 70 -6.44 1.86 7.17
CA LEU A 70 -7.10 2.73 6.18
C LEU A 70 -8.15 3.64 6.83
N VAL A 71 -8.87 3.11 7.81
CA VAL A 71 -9.99 3.85 8.41
C VAL A 71 -9.52 4.76 9.54
N LYS A 72 -8.52 4.35 10.30
CA LYS A 72 -8.11 5.08 11.49
C LYS A 72 -6.75 5.74 11.38
N GLU A 73 -5.72 4.96 11.05
CA GLU A 73 -4.36 5.48 11.09
C GLU A 73 -4.08 6.47 9.99
N LEU A 74 -4.48 6.13 8.79
CA LEU A 74 -4.20 6.97 7.63
C LEU A 74 -4.87 8.33 7.78
N ARG A 75 -6.06 8.36 8.34
CA ARG A 75 -6.81 9.61 8.49
C ARG A 75 -6.21 10.55 9.52
N LYS A 76 -5.35 10.06 10.41
CA LYS A 76 -4.69 10.89 11.40
C LYS A 76 -3.52 11.66 10.84
N ILE A 77 -3.05 11.30 9.66
CA ILE A 77 -1.90 11.95 9.06
C ILE A 77 -2.35 13.26 8.44
N ASP A 78 -1.80 14.36 8.94
CA ASP A 78 -2.17 15.69 8.48
C ASP A 78 -1.73 15.88 7.03
N GLY A 79 -2.60 16.42 6.22
CA GLY A 79 -2.32 16.70 4.81
C GLY A 79 -2.87 15.69 3.84
N ILE A 80 -3.33 14.53 4.30
CA ILE A 80 -3.97 13.55 3.42
C ILE A 80 -5.44 13.95 3.26
N LYS A 81 -5.85 14.16 2.01
CA LYS A 81 -7.18 14.68 1.72
C LYS A 81 -8.15 13.60 1.28
N ASP A 82 -7.67 12.58 0.60
CA ASP A 82 -8.52 11.54 0.06
C ASP A 82 -7.68 10.32 -0.22
N SER A 83 -8.31 9.16 -0.28
CA SER A 83 -7.61 7.93 -0.57
C SER A 83 -8.48 6.99 -1.39
N TYR A 84 -7.82 6.13 -2.14
CA TYR A 84 -8.46 5.08 -2.93
C TYR A 84 -7.59 3.84 -2.82
N THR A 85 -8.20 2.73 -2.42
CA THR A 85 -7.45 1.49 -2.17
C THR A 85 -7.86 0.41 -3.14
N SER A 86 -6.86 -0.23 -3.76
CA SER A 86 -7.06 -1.39 -4.61
C SER A 86 -6.40 -2.58 -3.95
N MET A 87 -7.16 -3.66 -3.75
CA MET A 87 -6.60 -4.89 -3.21
C MET A 87 -5.90 -5.66 -4.32
N VAL A 88 -4.72 -6.18 -4.02
CA VAL A 88 -4.03 -7.05 -4.96
C VAL A 88 -4.56 -8.46 -4.73
N ILE A 89 -5.20 -9.03 -5.75
CA ILE A 89 -5.77 -10.35 -5.61
C ILE A 89 -4.84 -11.43 -6.18
N SER A 90 -3.92 -11.05 -7.04
CA SER A 90 -3.00 -12.03 -7.65
C SER A 90 -1.79 -11.30 -8.18
N ILE A 91 -0.63 -11.91 -8.13
CA ILE A 91 0.59 -11.33 -8.66
C ILE A 91 1.09 -12.22 -9.80
N PHE A 92 1.22 -11.66 -10.99
CA PHE A 92 1.71 -12.40 -12.16
C PHE A 92 3.19 -12.13 -12.41
N LYS A 93 3.68 -10.99 -11.95
CA LYS A 93 5.08 -10.63 -12.10
C LYS A 93 5.44 -9.64 -11.00
N ASP A 94 6.58 -9.81 -10.39
CA ASP A 94 7.00 -8.91 -9.31
C ASP A 94 8.48 -8.62 -9.49
N ARG A 95 8.81 -7.33 -9.57
CA ARG A 95 10.18 -6.85 -9.73
C ARG A 95 10.94 -7.60 -10.83
N GLY A 96 10.28 -7.78 -11.96
CA GLY A 96 10.87 -8.43 -13.13
C GLY A 96 10.82 -9.95 -13.12
N VAL A 97 10.31 -10.56 -12.05
CA VAL A 97 10.21 -12.01 -11.93
C VAL A 97 8.76 -12.45 -12.20
N LYS A 98 8.59 -13.33 -13.16
CA LYS A 98 7.27 -13.85 -13.51
C LYS A 98 6.90 -15.01 -12.60
N PHE A 99 5.63 -15.06 -12.21
CA PHE A 99 5.11 -16.18 -11.47
C PHE A 99 4.34 -17.07 -12.45
N GLN A 100 4.46 -18.37 -12.27
CA GLN A 100 3.83 -19.34 -13.17
C GLN A 100 2.70 -20.05 -12.49
#